data_a9cf4078bc9f8f69e82e0a1ded6796e7
#
_entry.id   a9cf4078bc9f8f69e82e0a1ded6796e7
#
_cell.length_a   1.000
_cell.length_b   1.000
_cell.length_c   1.000
_cell.angle_alpha   90.00
_cell.angle_beta   90.00
_cell.angle_gamma   90.00
#
_symmetry.space_group_name_H-M   'P 1'
#
loop_
_entity.id
_entity.type
_entity.pdbx_description
1 polymer ?
#
loop_
_entity_poly.entity_id
_entity_poly.type
_entity_poly.pdbx_seq_one_letter_code
_entity_poly.pdbx_strand_id
1 'polypeptide(L)'
;MRGFFRWLGIVVASLLALFVIAVGVFVAVFDVHPGRGIGDQSYIVTSRDGLRDEYRLGIGSLDVDLSRMQFPLGVTYLDTRVDVGDLHVVIPPGVAVRGYAEARAGHVNVLGKEDDNWNADVDLTGTGPRVLDLTAHVGAGSIRVERAVR
;
A
#
# COMPACT_ATOMS: atom_id res chain seq x y z
N MET A 1 -36.71 -5.02 38.11
CA MET A 1 -35.25 -5.02 37.85
C MET A 1 -34.78 -6.22 37.00
N ARG A 2 -35.36 -7.41 37.11
CA ARG A 2 -34.93 -8.61 36.35
C ARG A 2 -35.11 -8.51 34.81
N GLY A 3 -36.12 -7.76 34.34
CA GLY A 3 -36.38 -7.57 32.90
C GLY A 3 -35.38 -6.60 32.21
N PHE A 4 -34.94 -5.57 32.91
CA PHE A 4 -34.02 -4.58 32.38
C PHE A 4 -32.64 -5.19 32.10
N PHE A 5 -32.11 -6.00 33.01
CA PHE A 5 -30.81 -6.68 32.80
C PHE A 5 -30.84 -7.71 31.66
N ARG A 6 -31.98 -8.39 31.45
CA ARG A 6 -32.14 -9.33 30.32
C ARG A 6 -32.17 -8.59 28.99
N TRP A 7 -32.88 -7.46 28.94
CA TRP A 7 -32.96 -6.63 27.73
C TRP A 7 -31.62 -5.98 27.41
N LEU A 8 -30.91 -5.46 28.41
CA LEU A 8 -29.56 -4.92 28.27
C LEU A 8 -28.57 -5.97 27.76
N GLY A 9 -28.64 -7.21 28.27
CA GLY A 9 -27.82 -8.31 27.79
C GLY A 9 -28.04 -8.66 26.31
N ILE A 10 -29.30 -8.63 25.84
CA ILE A 10 -29.62 -8.86 24.44
C ILE A 10 -29.05 -7.74 23.56
N VAL A 11 -29.20 -6.49 23.95
CA VAL A 11 -28.69 -5.35 23.19
C VAL A 11 -27.17 -5.40 23.08
N VAL A 12 -26.47 -5.67 24.18
CA VAL A 12 -25.01 -5.81 24.18
C VAL A 12 -24.54 -6.98 23.32
N ALA A 13 -25.21 -8.11 23.40
CA ALA A 13 -24.89 -9.28 22.56
C ALA A 13 -25.13 -9.00 21.07
N SER A 14 -26.19 -8.28 20.73
CA SER A 14 -26.47 -7.89 19.33
C SER A 14 -25.44 -6.90 18.79
N LEU A 15 -25.00 -5.93 19.60
CA LEU A 15 -23.94 -4.98 19.21
C LEU A 15 -22.60 -5.68 19.03
N LEU A 16 -22.27 -6.63 19.91
CA LEU A 16 -21.06 -7.46 19.77
C LEU A 16 -21.10 -8.31 18.50
N ALA A 17 -22.22 -8.95 18.21
CA ALA A 17 -22.38 -9.73 16.99
C ALA A 17 -22.25 -8.86 15.72
N LEU A 18 -22.87 -7.67 15.71
CA LEU A 18 -22.74 -6.70 14.63
C LEU A 18 -21.29 -6.24 14.43
N PHE A 19 -20.58 -5.97 15.53
CA PHE A 19 -19.18 -5.58 15.50
C PHE A 19 -18.30 -6.69 14.91
N VAL A 20 -18.48 -7.94 15.34
CA VAL A 20 -17.73 -9.09 14.81
C VAL A 20 -17.99 -9.28 13.31
N ILE A 21 -19.26 -9.15 12.87
CA ILE A 21 -19.61 -9.22 11.45
C ILE A 21 -18.94 -8.06 10.67
N ALA A 22 -18.99 -6.84 11.19
CA ALA A 22 -18.37 -5.68 10.54
C ALA A 22 -16.87 -5.85 10.40
N VAL A 23 -16.16 -6.33 11.42
CA VAL A 23 -14.74 -6.65 11.37
C VAL A 23 -14.46 -7.77 10.38
N GLY A 24 -15.26 -8.83 10.36
CA GLY A 24 -15.11 -9.92 9.42
C GLY A 24 -15.29 -9.48 7.96
N VAL A 25 -16.29 -8.65 7.69
CA VAL A 25 -16.50 -8.05 6.36
C VAL A 25 -15.34 -7.13 5.98
N PHE A 26 -14.88 -6.29 6.91
CA PHE A 26 -13.75 -5.41 6.66
C PHE A 26 -12.49 -6.21 6.26
N VAL A 27 -12.12 -7.22 7.04
CA VAL A 27 -10.96 -8.08 6.74
C VAL A 27 -11.13 -8.79 5.39
N ALA A 28 -12.33 -9.28 5.07
CA ALA A 28 -12.59 -9.96 3.81
C ALA A 28 -12.55 -9.03 2.58
N VAL A 29 -13.04 -7.79 2.73
CA VAL A 29 -13.07 -6.80 1.64
C VAL A 29 -11.68 -6.22 1.37
N PHE A 30 -10.91 -5.93 2.44
CA PHE A 30 -9.60 -5.30 2.31
C PHE A 30 -8.44 -6.29 2.27
N ASP A 31 -8.70 -7.59 2.33
CA ASP A 31 -7.68 -8.67 2.29
C ASP A 31 -6.57 -8.47 3.33
N VAL A 32 -6.96 -7.99 4.52
CA VAL A 32 -6.02 -7.68 5.61
C VAL A 32 -5.44 -8.96 6.19
N HIS A 33 -4.13 -9.12 6.09
CA HIS A 33 -3.42 -10.27 6.63
C HIS A 33 -2.56 -9.84 7.84
N PRO A 34 -3.03 -10.01 9.07
CA PRO A 34 -2.30 -9.56 10.27
C PRO A 34 -0.91 -10.22 10.44
N GLY A 35 -0.65 -11.31 9.73
CA GLY A 35 0.67 -11.96 9.70
C GLY A 35 1.74 -11.24 8.87
N ARG A 36 1.40 -10.19 8.09
CA ARG A 36 2.33 -9.43 7.25
C ARG A 36 3.08 -8.31 7.97
N GLY A 37 2.94 -8.20 9.27
CA GLY A 37 3.56 -7.17 10.10
C GLY A 37 2.65 -5.95 10.32
N ILE A 38 2.88 -5.30 11.46
CA ILE A 38 2.20 -4.07 11.87
C ILE A 38 3.26 -3.06 12.27
N GLY A 39 3.10 -1.81 11.85
CA GLY A 39 3.99 -0.69 12.16
C GLY A 39 4.67 -0.12 10.91
N ASP A 40 5.57 0.82 11.14
CA ASP A 40 6.25 1.51 10.06
C ASP A 40 7.50 0.75 9.65
N GLN A 41 7.70 0.56 8.36
CA GLN A 41 8.87 -0.08 7.77
C GLN A 41 9.49 0.85 6.73
N SER A 42 10.80 1.07 6.85
CA SER A 42 11.57 1.88 5.92
C SER A 42 12.75 1.10 5.38
N TYR A 43 12.91 1.09 4.06
CA TYR A 43 13.96 0.41 3.34
C TYR A 43 14.71 1.40 2.46
N ILE A 44 16.01 1.60 2.74
CA ILE A 44 16.89 2.39 1.89
C ILE A 44 17.71 1.42 1.05
N VAL A 45 17.47 1.43 -0.26
CA VAL A 45 18.11 0.51 -1.20
C VAL A 45 19.15 1.26 -2.02
N THR A 46 20.41 0.84 -1.92
CA THR A 46 21.54 1.49 -2.62
C THR A 46 22.09 0.66 -3.78
N SER A 47 21.79 -0.63 -3.81
CA SER A 47 22.25 -1.56 -4.85
C SER A 47 21.14 -2.53 -5.27
N ARG A 48 21.30 -3.13 -6.46
CA ARG A 48 20.35 -4.13 -6.95
C ARG A 48 20.27 -5.37 -6.03
N ASP A 49 21.39 -5.78 -5.47
CA ASP A 49 21.44 -6.98 -4.59
C ASP A 49 20.70 -6.75 -3.27
N GLY A 50 20.53 -5.48 -2.88
CA GLY A 50 19.74 -5.09 -1.72
C GLY A 50 18.25 -4.88 -2.04
N LEU A 51 17.87 -4.83 -3.32
CA LEU A 51 16.49 -4.70 -3.74
C LEU A 51 15.79 -6.05 -3.63
N ARG A 52 14.69 -6.09 -2.91
CA ARG A 52 13.78 -7.23 -2.91
C ARG A 52 12.80 -7.08 -4.06
N ASP A 53 12.43 -8.18 -4.68
CA ASP A 53 11.42 -8.17 -5.74
C ASP A 53 10.03 -7.79 -5.21
N GLU A 54 9.81 -7.99 -3.88
CA GLU A 54 8.55 -7.72 -3.24
C GLU A 54 8.72 -7.18 -1.81
N TYR A 55 7.92 -6.15 -1.49
CA TYR A 55 7.76 -5.59 -0.14
C TYR A 55 6.29 -5.65 0.27
N ARG A 56 6.00 -6.25 1.43
CA ARG A 56 4.64 -6.41 1.94
C ARG A 56 4.52 -5.93 3.38
N LEU A 57 3.46 -5.18 3.65
CA LEU A 57 3.10 -4.74 4.98
C LEU A 57 1.59 -4.95 5.21
N GLY A 58 1.20 -5.46 6.38
CA GLY A 58 -0.21 -5.60 6.73
C GLY A 58 -0.83 -4.27 7.11
N ILE A 59 -0.32 -3.63 8.17
CA ILE A 59 -0.88 -2.36 8.67
C ILE A 59 0.27 -1.42 9.04
N GLY A 60 0.24 -0.19 8.52
CA GLY A 60 1.22 0.85 8.83
C GLY A 60 1.75 1.58 7.61
N SER A 61 2.94 2.16 7.72
CA SER A 61 3.59 2.90 6.62
C SER A 61 4.76 2.10 6.04
N LEU A 62 4.80 1.96 4.73
CA LEU A 62 5.89 1.32 4.00
C LEU A 62 6.63 2.36 3.16
N ASP A 63 7.87 2.63 3.55
CA ASP A 63 8.78 3.54 2.84
C ASP A 63 9.84 2.75 2.08
N VAL A 64 9.94 2.96 0.76
CA VAL A 64 10.98 2.34 -0.08
C VAL A 64 11.77 3.44 -0.79
N ASP A 65 12.95 3.76 -0.27
CA ASP A 65 13.83 4.78 -0.83
C ASP A 65 14.86 4.16 -1.79
N LEU A 66 14.63 4.37 -3.09
CA LEU A 66 15.52 3.97 -4.18
C LEU A 66 16.37 5.14 -4.70
N SER A 67 16.33 6.31 -4.05
CA SER A 67 16.97 7.56 -4.53
C SER A 67 18.47 7.41 -4.79
N ARG A 68 19.14 6.54 -4.05
CA ARG A 68 20.58 6.27 -4.14
C ARG A 68 20.91 5.03 -4.95
N MET A 69 19.90 4.32 -5.46
CA MET A 69 20.11 3.09 -6.22
C MET A 69 20.63 3.39 -7.62
N GLN A 70 21.66 2.67 -8.03
CA GLN A 70 22.14 2.66 -9.42
C GLN A 70 21.36 1.62 -10.21
N PHE A 71 20.38 2.05 -10.99
CA PHE A 71 19.60 1.18 -11.84
C PHE A 71 20.44 0.65 -13.01
N PRO A 72 20.46 -0.66 -13.26
CA PRO A 72 21.07 -1.24 -14.44
C PRO A 72 20.31 -0.83 -15.70
N LEU A 73 20.93 -1.03 -16.87
CA LEU A 73 20.21 -0.96 -18.15
C LEU A 73 19.18 -2.09 -18.22
N GLY A 74 18.02 -1.78 -18.78
CA GLY A 74 16.90 -2.71 -18.89
C GLY A 74 15.83 -2.48 -17.85
N VAL A 75 15.10 -3.53 -17.51
CA VAL A 75 13.93 -3.50 -16.63
C VAL A 75 14.29 -4.03 -15.24
N THR A 76 13.90 -3.28 -14.23
CA THR A 76 13.94 -3.70 -12.82
C THR A 76 12.50 -3.80 -12.33
N TYR A 77 12.12 -4.91 -11.73
CA TYR A 77 10.78 -5.15 -11.21
C TYR A 77 10.73 -4.84 -9.71
N LEU A 78 9.62 -4.25 -9.28
CA LEU A 78 9.33 -3.98 -7.88
C LEU A 78 7.83 -4.14 -7.62
N ASP A 79 7.48 -5.07 -6.76
CA ASP A 79 6.11 -5.25 -6.25
C ASP A 79 6.04 -4.72 -4.82
N THR A 80 5.05 -3.87 -4.54
CA THR A 80 4.83 -3.30 -3.22
C THR A 80 3.37 -3.44 -2.83
N ARG A 81 3.11 -3.94 -1.61
CA ARG A 81 1.75 -4.14 -1.12
C ARG A 81 1.60 -3.72 0.33
N VAL A 82 0.59 -2.90 0.59
CA VAL A 82 0.15 -2.53 1.94
C VAL A 82 -1.34 -2.85 2.05
N ASP A 83 -1.75 -3.61 3.06
CA ASP A 83 -3.16 -3.93 3.21
C ASP A 83 -3.93 -2.71 3.75
N VAL A 84 -3.42 -2.05 4.80
CA VAL A 84 -4.00 -0.80 5.36
C VAL A 84 -2.89 0.15 5.77
N GLY A 85 -2.88 1.34 5.20
CA GLY A 85 -1.90 2.39 5.53
C GLY A 85 -1.31 3.08 4.31
N ASP A 86 -0.09 3.59 4.45
CA ASP A 86 0.54 4.42 3.45
C ASP A 86 1.72 3.71 2.79
N LEU A 87 1.81 3.84 1.47
CA LEU A 87 2.94 3.40 0.67
C LEU A 87 3.66 4.62 0.08
N HIS A 88 4.94 4.75 0.39
CA HIS A 88 5.79 5.80 -0.15
C HIS A 88 6.99 5.19 -0.88
N VAL A 89 7.19 5.59 -2.14
CA VAL A 89 8.33 5.13 -2.96
C VAL A 89 9.07 6.32 -3.54
N VAL A 90 10.35 6.43 -3.25
CA VAL A 90 11.23 7.49 -3.79
C VAL A 90 12.13 6.93 -4.87
N ILE A 91 12.06 7.48 -6.09
CA ILE A 91 12.76 6.99 -7.27
C ILE A 91 13.85 7.99 -7.69
N PRO A 92 15.05 7.52 -8.10
CA PRO A 92 16.10 8.44 -8.58
C PRO A 92 15.70 9.12 -9.90
N PRO A 93 16.25 10.31 -10.18
CA PRO A 93 16.06 10.96 -11.46
C PRO A 93 16.68 10.13 -12.60
N GLY A 94 16.06 10.21 -13.80
CA GLY A 94 16.57 9.53 -14.99
C GLY A 94 16.16 8.05 -15.15
N VAL A 95 15.34 7.52 -14.24
CA VAL A 95 14.70 6.21 -14.36
C VAL A 95 13.28 6.40 -14.87
N ALA A 96 12.93 5.71 -15.95
CA ALA A 96 11.56 5.65 -16.43
C ALA A 96 10.74 4.70 -15.54
N VAL A 97 9.49 5.03 -15.29
CA VAL A 97 8.59 4.20 -14.49
C VAL A 97 7.44 3.73 -15.36
N ARG A 98 7.19 2.43 -15.35
CA ARG A 98 6.02 1.81 -15.96
C ARG A 98 5.36 0.86 -14.97
N GLY A 99 4.15 0.42 -15.26
CA GLY A 99 3.36 -0.46 -14.41
C GLY A 99 2.09 0.21 -13.95
N TYR A 100 1.62 -0.12 -12.77
CA TYR A 100 0.40 0.48 -12.23
C TYR A 100 0.45 0.62 -10.72
N ALA A 101 -0.35 1.57 -10.21
CA ALA A 101 -0.59 1.77 -8.80
C ALA A 101 -2.10 1.79 -8.55
N GLU A 102 -2.57 1.02 -7.59
CA GLU A 102 -3.98 0.86 -7.26
C GLU A 102 -4.22 0.97 -5.76
N ALA A 103 -5.18 1.79 -5.36
CA ALA A 103 -5.73 1.84 -4.02
C ALA A 103 -7.23 1.54 -4.07
N ARG A 104 -7.68 0.47 -3.39
CA ARG A 104 -9.11 0.12 -3.37
C ARG A 104 -9.96 1.16 -2.65
N ALA A 105 -9.42 1.76 -1.61
CA ALA A 105 -10.05 2.87 -0.89
C ALA A 105 -8.98 3.87 -0.47
N GLY A 106 -8.92 5.02 -1.13
CA GLY A 106 -7.94 6.04 -0.78
C GLY A 106 -7.46 6.88 -1.94
N HIS A 107 -6.21 7.31 -1.85
CA HIS A 107 -5.60 8.27 -2.75
C HIS A 107 -4.36 7.68 -3.42
N VAL A 108 -4.22 7.89 -4.72
CA VAL A 108 -3.03 7.51 -5.49
C VAL A 108 -2.40 8.75 -6.11
N ASN A 109 -1.14 9.01 -5.77
CA ASN A 109 -0.34 10.06 -6.39
C ASN A 109 0.99 9.46 -6.88
N VAL A 110 1.14 9.34 -8.18
CA VAL A 110 2.34 8.79 -8.78
C VAL A 110 2.93 9.77 -9.78
N LEU A 111 4.09 10.34 -9.43
CA LEU A 111 4.83 11.29 -10.27
C LEU A 111 3.98 12.48 -10.74
N GLY A 112 3.03 12.95 -9.91
CA GLY A 112 2.14 14.06 -10.21
C GLY A 112 0.85 13.67 -10.96
N LYS A 113 0.63 12.38 -11.21
CA LYS A 113 -0.70 11.86 -11.61
C LYS A 113 -1.44 11.46 -10.35
N GLU A 114 -2.66 11.92 -10.22
CA GLU A 114 -3.49 11.72 -9.04
C GLU A 114 -4.83 11.09 -9.40
N ASP A 115 -5.29 10.18 -8.55
CA ASP A 115 -6.65 9.65 -8.55
C ASP A 115 -7.14 9.49 -7.11
N ASP A 116 -8.32 10.04 -6.81
CA ASP A 116 -8.93 10.11 -5.47
C ASP A 116 -10.23 9.32 -5.37
N ASN A 117 -10.48 8.43 -6.32
CA ASN A 117 -11.72 7.70 -6.38
C ASN A 117 -11.68 6.40 -5.55
N TRP A 118 -12.85 5.84 -5.34
CA TRP A 118 -12.96 4.44 -4.95
C TRP A 118 -12.40 3.56 -6.08
N ASN A 119 -11.48 2.65 -5.77
CA ASN A 119 -10.63 1.98 -6.75
C ASN A 119 -9.78 2.98 -7.57
N ALA A 120 -9.08 3.87 -6.86
CA ALA A 120 -8.13 4.78 -7.50
C ALA A 120 -7.02 3.98 -8.17
N ASP A 121 -6.76 4.25 -9.45
CA ASP A 121 -5.70 3.61 -10.20
C ASP A 121 -4.94 4.58 -11.12
N VAL A 122 -3.65 4.35 -11.27
CA VAL A 122 -2.78 5.13 -12.16
C VAL A 122 -1.90 4.21 -12.99
N ASP A 123 -2.11 4.24 -14.29
CA ASP A 123 -1.24 3.57 -15.27
C ASP A 123 0.01 4.39 -15.58
N LEU A 124 1.15 3.71 -15.60
CA LEU A 124 2.45 4.28 -15.86
C LEU A 124 3.04 3.67 -17.13
N THR A 125 3.40 4.52 -18.09
CA THR A 125 3.87 4.12 -19.41
C THR A 125 5.25 4.66 -19.76
N GLY A 126 6.11 4.81 -18.75
CA GLY A 126 7.47 5.34 -18.94
C GLY A 126 8.34 4.42 -19.78
N THR A 127 9.11 5.01 -20.71
CA THR A 127 10.07 4.31 -21.55
C THR A 127 11.45 4.94 -21.45
N GLY A 128 12.49 4.10 -21.48
CA GLY A 128 13.87 4.59 -21.38
C GLY A 128 14.88 3.44 -21.29
N PRO A 129 16.17 3.76 -21.24
CA PRO A 129 17.22 2.74 -21.13
C PRO A 129 17.26 2.06 -19.76
N ARG A 130 16.71 2.70 -18.72
CA ARG A 130 16.51 2.17 -17.37
C ARG A 130 15.06 2.33 -17.00
N VAL A 131 14.39 1.22 -16.73
CA VAL A 131 12.96 1.18 -16.46
C VAL A 131 12.72 0.48 -15.13
N LEU A 132 11.97 1.13 -14.24
CA LEU A 132 11.37 0.51 -13.08
C LEU A 132 9.95 0.08 -13.47
N ASP A 133 9.71 -1.21 -13.43
CA ASP A 133 8.38 -1.81 -13.57
C ASP A 133 7.79 -1.93 -12.16
N LEU A 134 6.91 -1.00 -11.82
CA LEU A 134 6.35 -0.85 -10.49
C LEU A 134 4.92 -1.36 -10.45
N THR A 135 4.68 -2.31 -9.56
CA THR A 135 3.34 -2.72 -9.16
C THR A 135 3.13 -2.29 -7.72
N ALA A 136 2.17 -1.40 -7.49
CA ALA A 136 1.87 -0.87 -6.16
C ALA A 136 0.40 -1.10 -5.80
N HIS A 137 0.16 -1.78 -4.69
CA HIS A 137 -1.18 -2.05 -4.18
C HIS A 137 -1.36 -1.56 -2.76
N VAL A 138 -2.44 -0.81 -2.52
CA VAL A 138 -2.91 -0.47 -1.19
C VAL A 138 -4.38 -0.86 -1.05
N GLY A 139 -4.72 -1.60 -0.01
CA GLY A 139 -6.11 -1.96 0.27
C GLY A 139 -6.91 -0.76 0.74
N ALA A 140 -6.46 -0.08 1.79
CA ALA A 140 -7.05 1.16 2.28
C ALA A 140 -5.96 2.11 2.77
N GLY A 141 -5.87 3.30 2.16
CA GLY A 141 -4.86 4.29 2.49
C GLY A 141 -4.34 5.07 1.30
N SER A 142 -3.06 5.43 1.29
CA SER A 142 -2.51 6.23 0.20
C SER A 142 -1.28 5.61 -0.46
N ILE A 143 -1.12 5.88 -1.76
CA ILE A 143 0.10 5.60 -2.52
C ILE A 143 0.72 6.93 -2.94
N ARG A 144 1.99 7.11 -2.60
CA ARG A 144 2.79 8.23 -3.07
C ARG A 144 4.07 7.73 -3.70
N VAL A 145 4.27 8.06 -4.97
CA VAL A 145 5.52 7.79 -5.69
C VAL A 145 6.08 9.10 -6.19
N GLU A 146 7.28 9.42 -5.77
CA GLU A 146 7.91 10.68 -6.14
C GLU A 146 9.36 10.50 -6.62
N ARG A 147 9.88 11.54 -7.30
CA ARG A 147 11.29 11.57 -7.69
C ARG A 147 12.11 12.28 -6.62
N ALA A 148 13.26 11.70 -6.32
CA ALA A 148 14.24 12.38 -5.48
C ALA A 148 14.64 13.74 -6.09
N VAL A 149 14.57 14.78 -5.28
CA VAL A 149 15.08 16.12 -5.63
C VAL A 149 16.60 16.09 -5.50
N ARG A 150 17.30 16.60 -6.51
CA ARG A 150 18.76 16.78 -6.47
C ARG A 150 19.15 17.93 -5.58
#